data_77708e539786aa18a9665692edd1d976
#
_entry.id   77708e539786aa18a9665692edd1d976
#
_cell.length_a   1.000
_cell.length_b   1.000
_cell.length_c   1.000
_cell.angle_alpha   90.00
_cell.angle_beta   90.00
_cell.angle_gamma   90.00
#
_symmetry.space_group_name_H-M   'P 1'
#
loop_
_entity.id
_entity.type
_entity.pdbx_description
1 polymer ?
#
loop_
_entity_poly.entity_id
_entity_poly.type
_entity_poly.pdbx_seq_one_letter_code
_entity_poly.pdbx_strand_id
1 'polypeptide(L)'
;MAQVKKIDSNFTGLRYAEEASPGVLPPTPVWIPLEPNSYDDFGGEVTTVARNPINPSRQRKKGVVVDLEATAGFEQDLTQENLQDLLQGFMFADMRRKNELPSTDTTTSAYTVASGGDGYVAGDLLFAKGFDEPTNNGLKHVDSGGSATTIPVTETLVTSTSQNGTVVRVGFQFDAGDAEISAPGGGVLPRLTTTTKDCRDFGLIPGEWIYIGGDLAVESFNTPGNNGFVRVKSVSQNEIVFDKSQGTMADEAGGSKTIKIFFGRVLKNETGSLIKRRTYQFERTLGAPDDANPGDLQAEYITNCIASEFTLNMQTGEILTTEMSFLAGQHETRTAAQGLKAGTRPQIAEADAFNAANDVARINLSVIDPTTSTPSNLFAYIQEGSISINNNLSYNNAVSALGA
;
A
#
# COMPACT_ATOMS: atom_id res chain seq x y z
N MET A 1 -29.88 39.22 9.32
CA MET A 1 -29.94 37.95 10.06
C MET A 1 -28.62 37.25 9.80
N ALA A 2 -27.87 36.87 10.82
CA ALA A 2 -26.70 36.04 10.62
C ALA A 2 -27.16 34.68 10.02
N GLN A 3 -26.72 34.36 8.86
CA GLN A 3 -26.97 33.04 8.29
C GLN A 3 -26.30 32.00 9.19
N VAL A 4 -27.12 31.09 9.69
CA VAL A 4 -26.58 29.92 10.39
C VAL A 4 -25.86 29.07 9.34
N LYS A 5 -24.55 28.90 9.47
CA LYS A 5 -23.79 28.02 8.61
C LYS A 5 -24.34 26.61 8.78
N LYS A 6 -24.68 25.98 7.67
CA LYS A 6 -25.17 24.61 7.65
C LYS A 6 -23.98 23.67 7.60
N ILE A 7 -24.15 22.50 8.17
CA ILE A 7 -23.27 21.35 7.97
C ILE A 7 -24.10 20.27 7.31
N ASP A 8 -23.67 19.81 6.14
CA ASP A 8 -24.26 18.67 5.46
C ASP A 8 -23.39 17.44 5.76
N SER A 9 -23.99 16.43 6.37
CA SER A 9 -23.30 15.18 6.71
C SER A 9 -22.88 14.37 5.45
N ASN A 10 -23.51 14.64 4.30
CA ASN A 10 -23.14 14.01 3.05
C ASN A 10 -22.02 14.77 2.31
N PHE A 11 -21.64 15.95 2.79
CA PHE A 11 -20.55 16.74 2.24
C PHE A 11 -19.39 16.79 3.24
N THR A 12 -18.82 15.61 3.48
CA THR A 12 -17.65 15.44 4.34
C THR A 12 -16.51 14.83 3.53
N GLY A 13 -15.30 15.32 3.75
CA GLY A 13 -14.08 14.73 3.18
C GLY A 13 -13.19 14.21 4.30
N LEU A 14 -12.63 13.03 4.12
CA LEU A 14 -11.60 12.50 5.01
C LEU A 14 -10.25 12.51 4.29
N ARG A 15 -9.21 12.96 5.00
CA ARG A 15 -7.82 12.92 4.54
C ARG A 15 -6.91 12.52 5.67
N TYR A 16 -5.73 12.01 5.32
CA TYR A 16 -4.68 11.78 6.30
C TYR A 16 -3.36 12.35 5.83
N ALA A 17 -2.49 12.65 6.79
CA ALA A 17 -1.09 12.98 6.55
C ALA A 17 -0.20 12.25 7.54
N GLU A 18 0.95 11.74 7.08
CA GLU A 18 1.96 11.14 7.98
C GLU A 18 2.66 12.26 8.77
N GLU A 19 2.86 12.04 10.06
CA GLU A 19 3.57 12.96 10.94
C GLU A 19 5.09 12.74 10.84
N ALA A 20 5.85 13.82 10.95
CA ALA A 20 7.31 13.75 11.04
C ALA A 20 7.79 13.23 12.42
N SER A 21 7.00 13.51 13.44
CA SER A 21 7.11 12.97 14.79
C SER A 21 5.75 13.08 15.48
N PRO A 22 5.49 12.34 16.56
CA PRO A 22 4.19 12.33 17.19
C PRO A 22 3.62 13.73 17.43
N GLY A 23 2.46 14.02 16.86
CA GLY A 23 1.76 15.32 16.93
C GLY A 23 2.32 16.42 16.02
N VAL A 24 3.38 16.19 15.26
CA VAL A 24 4.06 17.21 14.45
C VAL A 24 4.03 16.82 12.98
N LEU A 25 3.40 17.65 12.16
CA LEU A 25 3.41 17.50 10.71
C LEU A 25 4.78 17.88 10.10
N PRO A 26 5.16 17.32 8.95
CA PRO A 26 6.31 17.80 8.19
C PRO A 26 6.11 19.25 7.73
N PRO A 27 7.16 19.97 7.34
CA PRO A 27 7.05 21.37 6.87
C PRO A 27 6.10 21.56 5.68
N THR A 28 5.99 20.57 4.82
CA THR A 28 5.10 20.54 3.66
C THR A 28 4.26 19.27 3.69
N PRO A 29 3.21 19.20 4.53
CA PRO A 29 2.41 18.00 4.63
C PRO A 29 1.59 17.79 3.35
N VAL A 30 1.39 16.53 3.01
CA VAL A 30 0.51 16.10 1.92
C VAL A 30 -0.69 15.39 2.54
N TRP A 31 -1.89 15.95 2.33
CA TRP A 31 -3.15 15.43 2.83
C TRP A 31 -3.77 14.49 1.78
N ILE A 32 -3.55 13.20 1.94
CA ILE A 32 -4.02 12.17 1.01
C ILE A 32 -5.50 11.91 1.28
N PRO A 33 -6.37 12.02 0.26
CA PRO A 33 -7.80 11.78 0.44
C PRO A 33 -8.09 10.29 0.68
N LEU A 34 -9.16 10.05 1.44
CA LEU A 34 -9.78 8.76 1.69
C LEU A 34 -11.26 8.87 1.35
N GLU A 35 -11.86 7.77 0.93
CA GLU A 35 -13.28 7.69 0.56
C GLU A 35 -13.99 6.71 1.50
N PRO A 36 -14.28 7.12 2.76
CA PRO A 36 -14.91 6.24 3.72
C PRO A 36 -16.40 6.01 3.36
N ASN A 37 -16.82 4.76 3.45
CA ASN A 37 -18.24 4.38 3.39
C ASN A 37 -18.94 4.71 4.71
N SER A 38 -18.22 4.54 5.83
CA SER A 38 -18.72 4.83 7.17
C SER A 38 -17.58 5.24 8.11
N TYR A 39 -17.96 5.93 9.17
CA TYR A 39 -17.07 6.24 10.29
C TYR A 39 -17.45 5.33 11.46
N ASP A 40 -16.47 4.68 12.04
CA ASP A 40 -16.60 3.91 13.26
C ASP A 40 -15.74 4.58 14.33
N ASP A 41 -16.38 5.05 15.41
CA ASP A 41 -15.73 5.69 16.55
C ASP A 41 -14.71 6.78 16.15
N PHE A 42 -15.15 7.73 15.30
CA PHE A 42 -14.31 8.82 14.83
C PHE A 42 -14.56 10.09 15.63
N GLY A 43 -13.65 10.46 16.52
CA GLY A 43 -13.78 11.65 17.35
C GLY A 43 -12.93 11.64 18.61
N GLY A 44 -13.25 12.54 19.51
CA GLY A 44 -12.60 12.65 20.82
C GLY A 44 -13.60 12.77 21.93
N GLU A 45 -13.49 11.96 22.97
CA GLU A 45 -14.29 12.02 24.17
C GLU A 45 -13.48 12.58 25.34
N VAL A 46 -14.03 13.59 25.98
CA VAL A 46 -13.38 14.30 27.10
C VAL A 46 -14.02 13.90 28.43
N THR A 47 -13.24 13.25 29.27
CA THR A 47 -13.66 12.93 30.63
C THR A 47 -13.34 14.09 31.59
N THR A 48 -14.34 14.59 32.26
CA THR A 48 -14.19 15.67 33.22
C THR A 48 -14.56 15.21 34.64
N VAL A 49 -13.72 15.57 35.62
CA VAL A 49 -14.01 15.33 37.01
C VAL A 49 -14.37 16.64 37.70
N ALA A 50 -15.55 16.67 38.36
CA ALA A 50 -16.00 17.84 39.11
C ALA A 50 -15.13 18.01 40.37
N ARG A 51 -14.64 19.24 40.60
CA ARG A 51 -13.95 19.58 41.83
C ARG A 51 -14.98 19.71 42.96
N ASN A 52 -14.71 19.05 44.07
CA ASN A 52 -15.56 19.09 45.25
C ASN A 52 -14.79 19.61 46.49
N PRO A 53 -14.25 20.86 46.45
CA PRO A 53 -13.54 21.43 47.59
C PRO A 53 -14.53 21.76 48.74
N ILE A 54 -14.10 21.55 49.95
CA ILE A 54 -14.82 22.06 51.11
C ILE A 54 -14.76 23.58 51.05
N ASN A 55 -15.90 24.22 50.84
CA ASN A 55 -16.02 25.67 50.64
C ASN A 55 -17.35 26.13 51.28
N PRO A 56 -17.39 27.30 51.88
CA PRO A 56 -18.64 27.88 52.42
C PRO A 56 -19.70 28.14 51.35
N SER A 57 -19.34 28.20 50.08
CA SER A 57 -20.30 28.27 48.97
C SER A 57 -20.88 26.88 48.67
N ARG A 58 -22.20 26.76 48.59
CA ARG A 58 -22.90 25.54 48.21
C ARG A 58 -22.82 25.23 46.70
N GLN A 59 -22.12 26.06 45.91
CA GLN A 59 -22.00 25.88 44.46
C GLN A 59 -20.85 24.91 44.13
N ARG A 60 -21.12 23.98 43.24
CA ARG A 60 -20.10 23.12 42.66
C ARG A 60 -19.09 23.93 41.83
N LYS A 61 -17.83 23.61 41.94
CA LYS A 61 -16.76 24.22 41.13
C LYS A 61 -16.71 23.57 39.74
N LYS A 62 -16.22 24.34 38.76
CA LYS A 62 -16.00 23.88 37.40
C LYS A 62 -15.19 22.59 37.40
N GLY A 63 -15.58 21.61 36.59
CA GLY A 63 -14.84 20.39 36.37
C GLY A 63 -13.49 20.65 35.72
N VAL A 64 -12.58 19.74 35.93
CA VAL A 64 -11.26 19.71 35.27
C VAL A 64 -11.25 18.51 34.32
N VAL A 65 -10.75 18.71 33.13
CA VAL A 65 -10.49 17.64 32.18
C VAL A 65 -9.40 16.76 32.78
N VAL A 66 -9.65 15.47 32.89
CA VAL A 66 -8.72 14.49 33.46
C VAL A 66 -8.28 13.48 32.45
N ASP A 67 -9.03 13.31 31.36
CA ASP A 67 -8.71 12.40 30.30
C ASP A 67 -9.30 12.86 28.96
N LEU A 68 -8.62 12.53 27.87
CA LEU A 68 -9.07 12.70 26.49
C LEU A 68 -8.78 11.38 25.77
N GLU A 69 -9.82 10.67 25.41
CA GLU A 69 -9.74 9.51 24.57
C GLU A 69 -10.16 9.93 23.16
N ALA A 70 -9.30 9.67 22.19
CA ALA A 70 -9.56 9.98 20.79
C ALA A 70 -9.25 8.75 19.93
N THR A 71 -10.12 8.53 18.97
CA THR A 71 -10.04 7.43 18.02
C THR A 71 -10.33 7.93 16.61
N ALA A 72 -9.83 7.22 15.61
CA ALA A 72 -10.13 7.46 14.22
C ALA A 72 -10.39 6.11 13.55
N GLY A 73 -11.66 5.70 13.50
CA GLY A 73 -12.12 4.47 12.85
C GLY A 73 -12.94 4.81 11.61
N PHE A 74 -12.73 4.05 10.53
CA PHE A 74 -13.51 4.17 9.31
C PHE A 74 -13.45 2.87 8.49
N GLU A 75 -14.49 2.68 7.69
CA GLU A 75 -14.57 1.63 6.67
C GLU A 75 -14.51 2.27 5.29
N GLN A 76 -13.83 1.63 4.35
CA GLN A 76 -13.77 2.04 2.95
C GLN A 76 -13.71 0.83 2.01
N ASP A 77 -14.09 1.03 0.77
CA ASP A 77 -13.89 0.04 -0.28
C ASP A 77 -12.39 -0.17 -0.53
N LEU A 78 -12.00 -1.41 -0.82
CA LEU A 78 -10.63 -1.70 -1.22
C LEU A 78 -10.42 -1.33 -2.68
N THR A 79 -9.54 -0.38 -2.94
CA THR A 79 -9.07 -0.04 -4.29
C THR A 79 -7.57 -0.28 -4.42
N GLN A 80 -7.04 -0.21 -5.62
CA GLN A 80 -5.63 -0.50 -5.87
C GLN A 80 -4.66 0.44 -5.12
N GLU A 81 -5.07 1.67 -4.82
CA GLU A 81 -4.15 2.71 -4.34
C GLU A 81 -4.41 3.18 -2.90
N ASN A 82 -5.59 2.94 -2.35
CA ASN A 82 -5.99 3.56 -1.09
C ASN A 82 -5.43 2.92 0.19
N LEU A 83 -4.81 1.74 0.09
CA LEU A 83 -4.41 0.96 1.25
C LEU A 83 -2.89 0.99 1.52
N GLN A 84 -2.09 1.16 0.49
CA GLN A 84 -0.66 0.85 0.53
C GLN A 84 0.13 1.62 1.59
N ASP A 85 -0.08 2.91 1.73
CA ASP A 85 0.70 3.73 2.66
C ASP A 85 0.22 3.57 4.12
N LEU A 86 -1.09 3.42 4.34
CA LEU A 86 -1.64 3.17 5.67
C LEU A 86 -1.25 1.79 6.21
N LEU A 87 -1.17 0.76 5.35
CA LEU A 87 -0.71 -0.58 5.77
C LEU A 87 0.70 -0.56 6.39
N GLN A 88 1.56 0.35 5.99
CA GLN A 88 2.89 0.51 6.57
C GLN A 88 2.79 0.80 8.08
N GLY A 89 1.78 1.56 8.49
CA GLY A 89 1.49 1.83 9.91
C GLY A 89 1.06 0.57 10.67
N PHE A 90 0.19 -0.25 10.09
CA PHE A 90 -0.27 -1.50 10.71
C PHE A 90 0.82 -2.57 10.79
N MET A 91 1.72 -2.62 9.82
CA MET A 91 2.83 -3.59 9.77
C MET A 91 4.09 -3.08 10.49
N PHE A 92 4.13 -1.85 10.97
CA PHE A 92 5.32 -1.20 11.53
C PHE A 92 6.56 -1.35 10.66
N ALA A 93 6.42 -1.15 9.37
CA ALA A 93 7.46 -1.42 8.38
C ALA A 93 7.43 -0.42 7.23
N ASP A 94 8.57 -0.24 6.58
CA ASP A 94 8.63 0.44 5.29
C ASP A 94 8.23 -0.51 4.16
N MET A 95 7.41 -0.03 3.23
CA MET A 95 7.12 -0.76 2.01
C MET A 95 8.38 -0.80 1.14
N ARG A 96 8.80 -1.99 0.77
CA ARG A 96 9.92 -2.18 -0.13
C ARG A 96 9.44 -1.96 -1.56
N ARG A 97 9.80 -0.81 -2.10
CA ARG A 97 9.52 -0.42 -3.49
C ARG A 97 10.72 -0.78 -4.35
N LYS A 98 10.49 -1.47 -5.45
CA LYS A 98 11.55 -1.93 -6.33
C LYS A 98 11.84 -0.88 -7.39
N ASN A 99 12.84 -0.03 -7.11
CA ASN A 99 13.34 1.01 -8.02
C ASN A 99 12.22 1.89 -8.60
N GLU A 100 11.41 2.48 -7.73
CA GLU A 100 10.33 3.39 -8.12
C GLU A 100 10.87 4.81 -8.25
N LEU A 101 10.68 5.45 -9.40
CA LEU A 101 11.20 6.78 -9.71
C LEU A 101 10.09 7.67 -10.28
N PRO A 102 9.99 8.93 -9.85
CA PRO A 102 9.17 9.92 -10.54
C PRO A 102 9.79 10.26 -11.89
N SER A 103 8.92 10.38 -12.90
CA SER A 103 9.32 10.74 -14.27
C SER A 103 8.54 11.97 -14.71
N THR A 104 9.25 13.00 -15.18
CA THR A 104 8.68 14.28 -15.55
C THR A 104 8.45 14.45 -17.04
N ASP A 105 9.16 13.71 -17.84
CA ASP A 105 9.13 13.84 -19.30
C ASP A 105 9.25 12.50 -19.99
N THR A 106 8.76 12.40 -21.20
CA THR A 106 8.96 11.26 -22.09
C THR A 106 9.47 11.72 -23.45
N THR A 107 10.34 10.91 -24.03
CA THR A 107 10.68 10.98 -25.46
C THR A 107 9.92 9.88 -26.19
N THR A 108 10.17 9.69 -27.48
CA THR A 108 9.56 8.59 -28.25
C THR A 108 9.99 7.18 -27.81
N SER A 109 11.08 7.06 -27.02
CA SER A 109 11.67 5.76 -26.64
C SER A 109 12.25 5.73 -25.21
N ALA A 110 12.02 6.75 -24.39
CA ALA A 110 12.59 6.77 -23.05
C ALA A 110 11.77 7.63 -22.10
N TYR A 111 11.81 7.26 -20.81
CA TYR A 111 11.36 8.09 -19.69
C TYR A 111 12.52 8.92 -19.16
N THR A 112 12.25 10.17 -18.78
CA THR A 112 13.20 11.07 -18.14
C THR A 112 12.94 11.10 -16.64
N VAL A 113 13.97 10.85 -15.85
CA VAL A 113 13.94 10.87 -14.38
C VAL A 113 14.99 11.84 -13.86
N ALA A 114 14.82 12.32 -12.64
CA ALA A 114 15.79 13.26 -12.03
C ALA A 114 17.13 12.57 -11.73
N SER A 115 17.10 11.31 -11.31
CA SER A 115 18.28 10.48 -11.01
C SER A 115 17.86 9.02 -10.83
N GLY A 116 18.81 8.10 -10.81
CA GLY A 116 18.58 6.68 -10.51
C GLY A 116 18.11 5.83 -11.69
N GLY A 117 18.02 6.40 -12.90
CA GLY A 117 17.68 5.65 -14.09
C GLY A 117 18.71 4.58 -14.46
N ASP A 118 19.97 4.74 -14.04
CA ASP A 118 21.05 3.77 -14.15
C ASP A 118 20.83 2.48 -13.32
N GLY A 119 19.85 2.51 -12.39
CA GLY A 119 19.39 1.32 -11.69
C GLY A 119 18.52 0.37 -12.55
N TYR A 120 18.13 0.80 -13.76
CA TYR A 120 17.40 -0.04 -14.71
C TYR A 120 18.36 -0.65 -15.73
N VAL A 121 18.19 -1.93 -16.00
CA VAL A 121 19.05 -2.69 -16.93
C VAL A 121 18.21 -3.31 -18.04
N ALA A 122 18.85 -3.66 -19.15
CA ALA A 122 18.18 -4.36 -20.25
C ALA A 122 17.47 -5.62 -19.75
N GLY A 123 16.23 -5.82 -20.20
CA GLY A 123 15.36 -6.91 -19.76
C GLY A 123 14.48 -6.57 -18.55
N ASP A 124 14.73 -5.48 -17.81
CA ASP A 124 13.80 -5.07 -16.76
C ASP A 124 12.42 -4.76 -17.36
N LEU A 125 11.40 -5.19 -16.64
CA LEU A 125 10.02 -4.82 -16.91
C LEU A 125 9.64 -3.71 -15.95
N LEU A 126 9.19 -2.58 -16.48
CA LEU A 126 8.71 -1.47 -15.69
C LEU A 126 7.22 -1.22 -15.93
N PHE A 127 6.54 -0.74 -14.91
CA PHE A 127 5.18 -0.26 -15.01
C PHE A 127 5.18 1.26 -14.85
N ALA A 128 4.66 1.94 -15.87
CA ALA A 128 4.54 3.39 -15.90
C ALA A 128 3.10 3.79 -15.63
N LYS A 129 2.88 4.83 -14.82
CA LYS A 129 1.56 5.35 -14.50
C LYS A 129 1.56 6.86 -14.25
N GLY A 130 0.39 7.49 -14.36
CA GLY A 130 0.20 8.90 -14.04
C GLY A 130 0.63 9.86 -15.15
N PHE A 131 0.86 9.36 -16.37
CA PHE A 131 1.08 10.20 -17.55
C PHE A 131 -0.25 10.55 -18.19
N ASP A 132 -0.39 11.80 -18.67
CA ASP A 132 -1.60 12.27 -19.37
C ASP A 132 -1.84 11.50 -20.68
N GLU A 133 -0.74 11.14 -21.37
CA GLU A 133 -0.80 10.34 -22.59
C GLU A 133 -0.96 8.83 -22.24
N PRO A 134 -2.09 8.20 -22.60
CA PRO A 134 -2.35 6.80 -22.24
C PRO A 134 -1.27 5.84 -22.74
N THR A 135 -0.68 6.12 -23.92
CA THR A 135 0.39 5.28 -24.50
C THR A 135 1.65 5.26 -23.64
N ASN A 136 1.89 6.28 -22.82
CA ASN A 136 3.03 6.36 -21.92
C ASN A 136 2.81 5.58 -20.62
N ASN A 137 1.61 5.10 -20.36
CA ASN A 137 1.27 4.29 -19.20
C ASN A 137 1.34 2.79 -19.52
N GLY A 138 1.33 1.96 -18.47
CA GLY A 138 1.29 0.50 -18.57
C GLY A 138 2.66 -0.17 -18.54
N LEU A 139 2.68 -1.46 -18.86
CA LEU A 139 3.89 -2.27 -18.87
C LEU A 139 4.80 -1.89 -20.04
N LYS A 140 6.09 -1.71 -19.75
CA LYS A 140 7.14 -1.42 -20.72
C LYS A 140 8.36 -2.30 -20.48
N HIS A 141 9.09 -2.56 -21.54
CA HIS A 141 10.30 -3.35 -21.52
C HIS A 141 11.53 -2.45 -21.70
N VAL A 142 12.48 -2.52 -20.76
CA VAL A 142 13.71 -1.74 -20.83
C VAL A 142 14.62 -2.35 -21.89
N ASP A 143 14.86 -1.59 -22.97
CA ASP A 143 15.61 -2.04 -24.16
C ASP A 143 17.10 -2.14 -23.87
N SER A 144 17.68 -1.16 -23.20
CA SER A 144 19.10 -1.08 -22.85
C SER A 144 19.27 -0.52 -21.45
N GLY A 145 20.47 -0.62 -20.90
CA GLY A 145 20.74 -0.05 -19.57
C GLY A 145 20.42 1.44 -19.53
N GLY A 146 19.73 1.86 -18.48
CA GLY A 146 19.42 3.26 -18.22
C GLY A 146 20.69 4.09 -17.97
N SER A 147 20.57 5.39 -18.16
CA SER A 147 21.53 6.37 -17.65
C SER A 147 21.01 7.00 -16.35
N ALA A 148 21.80 7.82 -15.71
CA ALA A 148 21.37 8.48 -14.45
C ALA A 148 20.00 9.18 -14.61
N THR A 149 19.69 9.71 -15.78
CA THR A 149 18.49 10.53 -16.01
C THR A 149 17.53 10.00 -17.07
N THR A 150 17.80 8.86 -17.69
CA THR A 150 16.95 8.29 -18.75
C THR A 150 16.80 6.78 -18.60
N ILE A 151 15.59 6.28 -18.89
CA ILE A 151 15.27 4.85 -18.93
C ILE A 151 14.72 4.54 -20.32
N PRO A 152 15.53 3.94 -21.21
CA PRO A 152 15.10 3.59 -22.56
C PRO A 152 14.18 2.37 -22.55
N VAL A 153 13.15 2.40 -23.41
CA VAL A 153 12.17 1.32 -23.52
C VAL A 153 11.96 0.92 -24.98
N THR A 154 11.57 -0.32 -25.20
CA THR A 154 11.32 -0.89 -26.53
C THR A 154 10.03 -0.33 -27.15
N GLU A 155 9.02 -0.07 -26.33
CA GLU A 155 7.73 0.45 -26.80
C GLU A 155 7.84 1.90 -27.24
N THR A 156 7.10 2.25 -28.29
CA THR A 156 7.00 3.63 -28.75
C THR A 156 6.16 4.45 -27.77
N LEU A 157 6.73 5.52 -27.27
CA LEU A 157 6.08 6.50 -26.41
C LEU A 157 5.68 7.75 -27.19
N VAL A 158 4.81 8.55 -26.62
CA VAL A 158 4.48 9.89 -27.07
C VAL A 158 5.32 10.90 -26.27
N THR A 159 6.02 11.78 -26.97
CA THR A 159 6.80 12.84 -26.30
C THR A 159 5.88 13.76 -25.50
N SER A 160 6.15 13.90 -24.23
CA SER A 160 5.45 14.81 -23.33
C SER A 160 6.40 15.41 -22.30
N THR A 161 6.06 16.60 -21.80
CA THR A 161 6.88 17.37 -20.87
C THR A 161 6.04 17.80 -19.66
N SER A 162 6.71 18.02 -18.53
CA SER A 162 6.06 18.51 -17.30
C SER A 162 4.96 17.58 -16.77
N GLN A 163 5.19 16.28 -16.83
CA GLN A 163 4.28 15.25 -16.34
C GLN A 163 4.58 14.91 -14.88
N ASN A 164 3.60 14.30 -14.22
CA ASN A 164 3.75 13.75 -12.85
C ASN A 164 3.66 12.21 -12.86
N GLY A 165 4.34 11.59 -13.83
CA GLY A 165 4.34 10.16 -13.96
C GLY A 165 5.28 9.48 -12.97
N THR A 166 5.10 8.19 -12.81
CA THR A 166 5.94 7.31 -11.99
C THR A 166 6.26 6.06 -12.79
N VAL A 167 7.50 5.60 -12.72
CA VAL A 167 7.95 4.33 -13.28
C VAL A 167 8.44 3.44 -12.15
N VAL A 168 8.09 2.17 -12.17
CA VAL A 168 8.48 1.20 -11.14
C VAL A 168 8.88 -0.12 -11.79
N ARG A 169 9.97 -0.73 -11.32
CA ARG A 169 10.34 -2.07 -11.77
C ARG A 169 9.34 -3.09 -11.23
N VAL A 170 8.76 -3.88 -12.12
CA VAL A 170 7.74 -4.89 -11.79
C VAL A 170 8.11 -6.30 -12.24
N GLY A 171 9.26 -6.48 -12.86
CA GLY A 171 9.68 -7.79 -13.34
C GLY A 171 10.98 -7.76 -14.13
N PHE A 172 11.27 -8.89 -14.71
CA PHE A 172 12.41 -9.09 -15.60
C PHE A 172 12.06 -10.10 -16.69
N GLN A 173 12.52 -9.86 -17.90
CA GLN A 173 12.47 -10.77 -19.01
C GLN A 173 13.87 -11.32 -19.30
N PHE A 174 14.04 -12.64 -19.20
CA PHE A 174 15.30 -13.29 -19.49
C PHE A 174 15.51 -13.40 -21.01
N ASP A 175 16.76 -13.40 -21.40
CA ASP A 175 17.14 -13.70 -22.78
C ASP A 175 16.69 -15.11 -23.17
N ALA A 176 16.56 -15.34 -24.49
CA ALA A 176 16.08 -16.61 -24.98
C ALA A 176 17.00 -17.78 -24.55
N GLY A 177 16.41 -18.68 -23.77
CA GLY A 177 17.07 -19.88 -23.29
C GLY A 177 17.89 -19.72 -22.00
N ASP A 178 17.98 -18.51 -21.43
CA ASP A 178 18.78 -18.29 -20.21
C ASP A 178 18.07 -18.79 -18.93
N ALA A 179 16.76 -18.63 -18.84
CA ALA A 179 16.00 -19.09 -17.66
C ALA A 179 15.68 -20.58 -17.74
N GLU A 180 15.97 -21.33 -16.67
CA GLU A 180 15.71 -22.75 -16.54
C GLU A 180 15.06 -23.07 -15.21
N ILE A 181 14.12 -24.02 -15.17
CA ILE A 181 13.61 -24.60 -13.92
C ILE A 181 14.36 -25.89 -13.63
N SER A 182 14.95 -25.96 -12.45
CA SER A 182 15.48 -27.19 -11.87
C SER A 182 14.62 -27.64 -10.68
N ALA A 183 14.02 -28.82 -10.81
CA ALA A 183 13.16 -29.43 -9.81
C ALA A 183 13.54 -30.90 -9.56
N PRO A 184 14.72 -31.17 -8.99
CA PRO A 184 15.32 -32.52 -8.95
C PRO A 184 14.56 -33.50 -8.05
N GLY A 185 13.61 -33.05 -7.25
CA GLY A 185 12.89 -33.91 -6.32
C GLY A 185 13.73 -34.36 -5.12
N GLY A 186 13.30 -35.44 -4.45
CA GLY A 186 14.07 -36.01 -3.32
C GLY A 186 14.28 -35.09 -2.11
N GLY A 187 13.38 -34.12 -1.92
CA GLY A 187 13.49 -33.11 -0.84
C GLY A 187 14.32 -31.88 -1.21
N VAL A 188 14.83 -31.81 -2.42
CA VAL A 188 15.50 -30.61 -2.94
C VAL A 188 14.44 -29.68 -3.52
N LEU A 189 14.45 -28.42 -3.07
CA LEU A 189 13.48 -27.42 -3.51
C LEU A 189 13.68 -27.02 -4.97
N PRO A 190 12.58 -26.77 -5.70
CA PRO A 190 12.65 -26.26 -7.06
C PRO A 190 13.24 -24.85 -7.08
N ARG A 191 13.87 -24.52 -8.21
CA ARG A 191 14.53 -23.23 -8.40
C ARG A 191 14.49 -22.81 -9.86
N LEU A 192 14.48 -21.50 -10.07
CA LEU A 192 14.80 -20.89 -11.35
C LEU A 192 16.30 -20.58 -11.37
N THR A 193 16.99 -21.01 -12.42
CA THR A 193 18.42 -20.75 -12.62
C THR A 193 18.64 -19.90 -13.87
N THR A 194 19.71 -19.12 -13.87
CA THR A 194 20.18 -18.28 -14.97
C THR A 194 21.69 -18.27 -15.03
N THR A 195 22.25 -18.08 -16.21
CA THR A 195 23.70 -18.00 -16.40
C THR A 195 24.19 -16.58 -16.63
N THR A 196 23.31 -15.67 -17.07
CA THR A 196 23.68 -14.33 -17.50
C THR A 196 23.30 -13.26 -16.49
N LYS A 197 22.27 -13.50 -15.64
CA LYS A 197 21.74 -12.50 -14.74
C LYS A 197 22.07 -12.77 -13.28
N ASP A 198 22.49 -11.74 -12.57
CA ASP A 198 22.59 -11.80 -11.12
C ASP A 198 21.20 -11.58 -10.49
N CYS A 199 20.62 -12.66 -9.95
CA CYS A 199 19.27 -12.63 -9.37
C CYS A 199 19.19 -11.74 -8.11
N ARG A 200 20.31 -11.41 -7.47
CA ARG A 200 20.35 -10.52 -6.31
C ARG A 200 19.97 -9.08 -6.68
N ASP A 201 20.17 -8.70 -7.95
CA ASP A 201 19.82 -7.36 -8.46
C ASP A 201 18.31 -7.13 -8.52
N PHE A 202 17.49 -8.19 -8.51
CA PHE A 202 16.03 -8.05 -8.44
C PHE A 202 15.53 -7.53 -7.09
N GLY A 203 16.34 -7.57 -6.04
CA GLY A 203 15.97 -7.15 -4.70
C GLY A 203 14.87 -8.00 -4.07
N LEU A 204 14.74 -9.26 -4.50
CA LEU A 204 13.78 -10.21 -3.94
C LEU A 204 14.18 -10.59 -2.52
N ILE A 205 13.19 -10.83 -1.67
CA ILE A 205 13.39 -11.23 -0.28
C ILE A 205 12.72 -12.56 0.03
N PRO A 206 13.27 -13.36 0.97
CA PRO A 206 12.62 -14.59 1.41
C PRO A 206 11.18 -14.33 1.90
N GLY A 207 10.26 -15.16 1.44
CA GLY A 207 8.83 -15.05 1.73
C GLY A 207 8.03 -14.23 0.71
N GLU A 208 8.68 -13.52 -0.20
CA GLU A 208 8.01 -12.80 -1.28
C GLU A 208 7.40 -13.77 -2.29
N TRP A 209 6.22 -13.42 -2.80
CA TRP A 209 5.60 -14.11 -3.92
C TRP A 209 5.93 -13.39 -5.22
N ILE A 210 6.35 -14.16 -6.22
CA ILE A 210 6.59 -13.70 -7.59
C ILE A 210 5.76 -14.55 -8.54
N TYR A 211 5.54 -14.04 -9.76
CA TYR A 211 4.85 -14.76 -10.82
C TYR A 211 5.84 -15.10 -11.94
N ILE A 212 5.79 -16.34 -12.43
CA ILE A 212 6.59 -16.80 -13.57
C ILE A 212 5.68 -16.97 -14.77
N GLY A 213 6.02 -16.39 -15.90
CA GLY A 213 5.29 -16.46 -17.16
C GLY A 213 4.85 -15.10 -17.66
N GLY A 214 4.39 -15.03 -18.88
CA GLY A 214 3.84 -13.85 -19.55
C GLY A 214 2.62 -14.22 -20.38
N ASP A 215 2.10 -13.24 -21.13
CA ASP A 215 0.91 -13.41 -21.95
C ASP A 215 1.16 -14.24 -23.21
N LEU A 216 2.39 -14.25 -23.69
CA LEU A 216 2.78 -15.02 -24.89
C LEU A 216 3.38 -16.37 -24.52
N ALA A 217 3.13 -17.37 -25.36
CA ALA A 217 3.68 -18.71 -25.16
C ALA A 217 5.21 -18.74 -25.12
N VAL A 218 5.89 -17.78 -25.76
CA VAL A 218 7.36 -17.65 -25.73
C VAL A 218 7.87 -17.06 -24.39
N GLU A 219 7.02 -16.45 -23.62
CA GLU A 219 7.35 -15.83 -22.35
C GLU A 219 7.09 -16.73 -21.13
N SER A 220 6.60 -17.94 -21.38
CA SER A 220 6.22 -18.93 -20.37
C SER A 220 6.85 -20.28 -20.64
N PHE A 221 7.13 -21.06 -19.60
CA PHE A 221 7.55 -22.45 -19.72
C PHE A 221 6.46 -23.30 -20.37
N ASN A 222 6.84 -24.43 -21.03
CA ASN A 222 5.87 -25.35 -21.61
C ASN A 222 5.12 -26.14 -20.54
N THR A 223 5.81 -26.50 -19.47
CA THR A 223 5.23 -27.21 -18.33
C THR A 223 4.34 -26.27 -17.54
N PRO A 224 3.01 -26.49 -17.49
CA PRO A 224 2.11 -25.56 -16.81
C PRO A 224 2.45 -25.33 -15.33
N GLY A 225 2.98 -26.35 -14.66
CA GLY A 225 3.36 -26.26 -13.24
C GLY A 225 4.58 -25.36 -12.97
N ASN A 226 5.35 -25.01 -13.99
CA ASN A 226 6.49 -24.11 -13.92
C ASN A 226 6.09 -22.63 -14.01
N ASN A 227 4.83 -22.35 -14.36
CA ASN A 227 4.28 -21.02 -14.49
C ASN A 227 3.34 -20.72 -13.30
N GLY A 228 3.11 -19.44 -13.05
CA GLY A 228 2.22 -18.99 -12.00
C GLY A 228 2.95 -18.48 -10.76
N PHE A 229 2.22 -18.37 -9.65
CA PHE A 229 2.78 -17.84 -8.40
C PHE A 229 3.69 -18.82 -7.68
N VAL A 230 4.89 -18.35 -7.31
CA VAL A 230 5.88 -19.06 -6.53
C VAL A 230 6.39 -18.20 -5.38
N ARG A 231 6.73 -18.81 -4.23
CA ARG A 231 7.27 -18.09 -3.09
C ARG A 231 8.78 -18.26 -3.00
N VAL A 232 9.48 -17.15 -2.91
CA VAL A 232 10.93 -17.09 -2.79
C VAL A 232 11.37 -17.61 -1.43
N LYS A 233 12.22 -18.63 -1.40
CA LYS A 233 12.90 -19.14 -0.21
C LYS A 233 14.24 -18.47 0.01
N SER A 234 15.03 -18.37 -1.04
CA SER A 234 16.35 -17.72 -1.04
C SER A 234 16.73 -17.29 -2.44
N VAL A 235 17.63 -16.33 -2.51
CA VAL A 235 18.18 -15.78 -3.75
C VAL A 235 19.69 -15.82 -3.67
N SER A 236 20.33 -16.33 -4.69
CA SER A 236 21.79 -16.25 -4.91
C SER A 236 22.08 -15.62 -6.27
N GLN A 237 23.34 -15.55 -6.66
CA GLN A 237 23.73 -14.92 -7.91
C GLN A 237 22.99 -15.50 -9.13
N ASN A 238 22.93 -16.81 -9.22
CA ASN A 238 22.45 -17.51 -10.41
C ASN A 238 21.15 -18.28 -10.19
N GLU A 239 20.53 -18.16 -9.01
CA GLU A 239 19.31 -18.91 -8.72
C GLU A 239 18.36 -18.20 -7.77
N ILE A 240 17.08 -18.48 -7.95
CA ILE A 240 15.99 -18.16 -7.05
C ILE A 240 15.36 -19.48 -6.64
N VAL A 241 15.49 -19.85 -5.35
CA VAL A 241 14.93 -21.09 -4.79
C VAL A 241 13.51 -20.83 -4.29
N PHE A 242 12.59 -21.74 -4.56
CA PHE A 242 11.20 -21.65 -4.16
C PHE A 242 10.83 -22.68 -3.09
N ASP A 243 10.07 -22.30 -2.09
CA ASP A 243 9.51 -23.22 -1.08
C ASP A 243 8.00 -23.46 -1.27
N LYS A 244 7.36 -22.74 -2.18
CA LYS A 244 5.97 -22.87 -2.56
C LYS A 244 5.81 -22.57 -4.04
N SER A 245 4.91 -23.30 -4.68
CA SER A 245 4.48 -23.05 -6.05
C SER A 245 2.99 -23.31 -6.20
N GLN A 246 2.36 -22.63 -7.14
CA GLN A 246 0.94 -22.84 -7.46
C GLN A 246 0.70 -24.22 -8.09
N GLY A 247 1.66 -24.71 -8.88
CA GLY A 247 1.65 -26.00 -9.52
C GLY A 247 2.85 -26.87 -9.13
N THR A 248 2.85 -28.13 -9.57
CA THR A 248 4.00 -29.02 -9.42
C THR A 248 5.05 -28.64 -10.45
N MET A 249 6.20 -28.17 -9.99
CA MET A 249 7.33 -27.80 -10.87
C MET A 249 8.10 -29.06 -11.32
N ALA A 250 8.63 -29.00 -12.54
CA ALA A 250 9.45 -30.04 -13.15
C ALA A 250 10.64 -29.42 -13.87
N ASP A 251 11.71 -30.23 -14.04
CA ASP A 251 12.90 -29.80 -14.80
C ASP A 251 12.50 -29.35 -16.20
N GLU A 252 12.90 -28.15 -16.57
CA GLU A 252 12.68 -27.61 -17.93
C GLU A 252 13.71 -26.54 -18.27
N ALA A 253 14.43 -26.75 -19.33
CA ALA A 253 15.31 -25.73 -19.90
C ALA A 253 14.48 -24.68 -20.66
N GLY A 254 14.91 -23.42 -20.63
CA GLY A 254 14.23 -22.31 -21.29
C GLY A 254 14.11 -22.44 -22.81
N GLY A 255 15.00 -23.17 -23.43
CA GLY A 255 15.01 -23.38 -24.90
C GLY A 255 15.13 -22.04 -25.64
N SER A 256 14.18 -21.75 -26.53
CA SER A 256 14.13 -20.47 -27.27
C SER A 256 13.20 -19.44 -26.62
N LYS A 257 12.81 -19.63 -25.36
CA LYS A 257 11.83 -18.80 -24.68
C LYS A 257 12.48 -17.64 -23.91
N THR A 258 11.81 -16.51 -23.94
CA THR A 258 12.17 -15.30 -23.21
C THR A 258 11.30 -15.19 -21.95
N ILE A 259 11.57 -16.07 -21.00
CA ILE A 259 10.75 -16.20 -19.78
C ILE A 259 10.66 -14.88 -19.04
N LYS A 260 9.46 -14.51 -18.64
CA LYS A 260 9.21 -13.37 -17.77
C LYS A 260 8.99 -13.79 -16.32
N ILE A 261 9.47 -12.97 -15.41
CA ILE A 261 9.09 -13.01 -14.01
C ILE A 261 8.53 -11.66 -13.59
N PHE A 262 7.50 -11.68 -12.76
CA PHE A 262 6.91 -10.47 -12.21
C PHE A 262 6.98 -10.48 -10.69
N PHE A 263 7.27 -9.33 -10.13
CA PHE A 263 7.32 -9.08 -8.70
C PHE A 263 6.82 -7.68 -8.39
N GLY A 264 6.40 -7.45 -7.16
CA GLY A 264 5.77 -6.20 -6.78
C GLY A 264 6.42 -5.55 -5.56
N ARG A 265 5.68 -4.63 -4.99
CA ARG A 265 5.98 -4.04 -3.68
C ARG A 265 5.79 -5.09 -2.60
N VAL A 266 6.65 -5.07 -1.58
CA VAL A 266 6.59 -6.01 -0.47
C VAL A 266 6.49 -5.24 0.83
N LEU A 267 5.51 -5.62 1.63
CA LEU A 267 5.35 -5.18 3.00
C LEU A 267 5.27 -6.40 3.90
N LYS A 268 6.11 -6.44 4.93
CA LYS A 268 6.08 -7.51 5.92
C LYS A 268 6.37 -6.96 7.31
N ASN A 269 5.91 -7.67 8.33
CA ASN A 269 6.28 -7.36 9.70
C ASN A 269 7.80 -7.58 9.88
N GLU A 270 8.50 -6.52 10.25
CA GLU A 270 9.96 -6.49 10.34
C GLU A 270 10.45 -6.73 11.77
N THR A 271 11.75 -6.88 11.94
CA THR A 271 12.40 -7.10 13.23
C THR A 271 13.56 -6.13 13.46
N GLY A 272 13.87 -5.86 14.71
CA GLY A 272 15.03 -5.03 15.09
C GLY A 272 14.93 -3.59 14.59
N SER A 273 15.97 -3.09 13.97
CA SER A 273 16.06 -1.71 13.47
C SER A 273 15.20 -1.42 12.23
N LEU A 274 14.62 -2.45 11.62
CA LEU A 274 13.72 -2.30 10.47
C LEU A 274 12.28 -2.02 10.91
N ILE A 275 11.97 -2.11 12.19
CA ILE A 275 10.67 -1.70 12.74
C ILE A 275 10.55 -0.19 12.61
N LYS A 276 9.50 0.27 11.91
CA LYS A 276 9.17 1.69 11.73
C LYS A 276 7.80 1.98 12.32
N ARG A 277 7.78 2.84 13.32
CA ARG A 277 6.53 3.33 13.91
C ARG A 277 6.17 4.64 13.22
N ARG A 278 4.93 4.72 12.73
CA ARG A 278 4.36 5.91 12.10
C ARG A 278 3.21 6.42 12.92
N THR A 279 3.08 7.72 12.93
CA THR A 279 1.88 8.40 13.42
C THR A 279 1.27 9.23 12.30
N TYR A 280 -0.04 9.41 12.37
CA TYR A 280 -0.82 10.10 11.36
C TYR A 280 -1.66 11.20 11.98
N GLN A 281 -2.05 12.17 11.16
CA GLN A 281 -3.15 13.07 11.45
C GLN A 281 -4.25 12.81 10.44
N PHE A 282 -5.49 12.73 10.94
CA PHE A 282 -6.68 12.70 10.10
C PHE A 282 -7.34 14.06 10.08
N GLU A 283 -7.77 14.49 8.91
CA GLU A 283 -8.57 15.70 8.69
C GLU A 283 -9.93 15.28 8.18
N ARG A 284 -10.98 15.56 8.97
CA ARG A 284 -12.37 15.47 8.51
C ARG A 284 -12.89 16.87 8.27
N THR A 285 -13.25 17.16 7.02
CA THR A 285 -13.82 18.45 6.64
C THR A 285 -15.35 18.40 6.70
N LEU A 286 -15.94 19.44 7.22
CA LEU A 286 -17.38 19.60 7.39
C LEU A 286 -17.80 20.89 6.69
N GLY A 287 -18.76 20.81 5.79
CA GLY A 287 -19.24 21.96 5.04
C GLY A 287 -20.64 21.77 4.51
N ALA A 288 -21.10 22.71 3.68
CA ALA A 288 -22.32 22.61 2.93
C ALA A 288 -22.09 23.17 1.52
N PRO A 289 -22.38 22.44 0.45
CA PRO A 289 -22.15 22.89 -0.92
C PRO A 289 -23.11 24.02 -1.35
N ASP A 290 -24.24 24.16 -0.64
CA ASP A 290 -25.26 25.16 -0.86
C ASP A 290 -25.10 26.43 0.03
N ASP A 291 -23.99 26.54 0.76
CA ASP A 291 -23.67 27.76 1.52
C ASP A 291 -23.22 28.89 0.56
N ALA A 292 -23.43 30.12 1.00
CA ALA A 292 -22.96 31.32 0.29
C ALA A 292 -21.43 31.34 0.08
N ASN A 293 -20.70 30.66 0.94
CA ASN A 293 -19.25 30.48 0.87
C ASN A 293 -18.89 28.99 1.05
N PRO A 294 -19.06 28.15 0.04
CA PRO A 294 -18.82 26.69 0.15
C PRO A 294 -17.35 26.35 0.46
N GLY A 295 -16.42 27.26 0.27
CA GLY A 295 -15.01 27.11 0.65
C GLY A 295 -14.74 27.36 2.16
N ASP A 296 -15.69 27.86 2.90
CA ASP A 296 -15.59 28.08 4.35
C ASP A 296 -15.81 26.77 5.13
N LEU A 297 -14.88 25.85 5.00
CA LEU A 297 -14.96 24.53 5.63
C LEU A 297 -14.58 24.62 7.12
N GLN A 298 -15.33 23.93 7.95
CA GLN A 298 -14.90 23.56 9.28
C GLN A 298 -14.09 22.26 9.17
N ALA A 299 -13.15 22.08 10.08
CA ALA A 299 -12.35 20.86 10.08
C ALA A 299 -12.17 20.32 11.50
N GLU A 300 -12.17 19.02 11.57
CA GLU A 300 -11.83 18.25 12.76
C GLU A 300 -10.54 17.49 12.46
N TYR A 301 -9.60 17.59 13.38
CA TYR A 301 -8.31 16.93 13.29
C TYR A 301 -8.14 15.95 14.43
N ILE A 302 -7.88 14.71 14.10
CA ILE A 302 -7.43 13.71 15.05
C ILE A 302 -5.93 13.54 14.84
N THR A 303 -5.14 13.76 15.88
CA THR A 303 -3.67 13.81 15.76
C THR A 303 -3.00 12.76 16.61
N ASN A 304 -1.76 12.45 16.26
CA ASN A 304 -0.98 11.44 16.95
C ASN A 304 -1.63 10.05 16.87
N CYS A 305 -2.14 9.72 15.69
CA CYS A 305 -2.86 8.47 15.43
C CYS A 305 -1.89 7.35 15.14
N ILE A 306 -1.97 6.26 15.90
CA ILE A 306 -1.21 5.02 15.68
C ILE A 306 -2.18 3.95 15.20
N ALA A 307 -1.79 3.24 14.14
CA ALA A 307 -2.57 2.16 13.56
C ALA A 307 -2.74 1.01 14.56
N SER A 308 -3.98 0.73 14.96
CA SER A 308 -4.34 -0.25 15.97
C SER A 308 -4.89 -1.53 15.38
N GLU A 309 -5.96 -1.45 14.61
CA GLU A 309 -6.63 -2.62 14.05
C GLU A 309 -6.97 -2.39 12.57
N PHE A 310 -6.72 -3.41 11.77
CA PHE A 310 -7.04 -3.47 10.36
C PHE A 310 -7.79 -4.77 10.08
N THR A 311 -8.90 -4.69 9.38
CA THR A 311 -9.64 -5.86 8.92
C THR A 311 -9.96 -5.71 7.43
N LEU A 312 -9.64 -6.74 6.66
CA LEU A 312 -10.06 -6.90 5.27
C LEU A 312 -11.23 -7.88 5.24
N ASN A 313 -12.39 -7.41 4.78
CA ASN A 313 -13.60 -8.21 4.63
C ASN A 313 -13.78 -8.64 3.18
N MET A 314 -14.07 -9.93 2.99
CA MET A 314 -14.24 -10.56 1.69
C MET A 314 -15.55 -11.37 1.72
N GLN A 315 -16.59 -10.86 1.13
CA GLN A 315 -17.89 -11.54 1.02
C GLN A 315 -18.18 -11.91 -0.43
N THR A 316 -18.82 -13.04 -0.64
CA THR A 316 -19.17 -13.50 -1.99
C THR A 316 -20.25 -12.60 -2.59
N GLY A 317 -19.98 -12.05 -3.78
CA GLY A 317 -20.93 -11.21 -4.52
C GLY A 317 -20.98 -9.76 -4.06
N GLU A 318 -20.02 -9.33 -3.26
CA GLU A 318 -19.91 -7.96 -2.75
C GLU A 318 -18.56 -7.32 -3.11
N ILE A 319 -18.45 -6.02 -2.88
CA ILE A 319 -17.21 -5.26 -2.94
C ILE A 319 -16.35 -5.64 -1.71
N LEU A 320 -15.05 -5.70 -1.87
CA LEU A 320 -14.14 -5.91 -0.76
C LEU A 320 -14.02 -4.61 0.04
N THR A 321 -14.21 -4.71 1.36
CA THR A 321 -14.09 -3.55 2.26
C THR A 321 -12.95 -3.72 3.25
N THR A 322 -12.42 -2.60 3.70
CA THR A 322 -11.40 -2.54 4.73
C THR A 322 -11.85 -1.66 5.88
N GLU A 323 -11.76 -2.19 7.08
CA GLU A 323 -11.96 -1.44 8.33
C GLU A 323 -10.61 -1.10 8.94
N MET A 324 -10.42 0.15 9.31
CA MET A 324 -9.19 0.64 9.90
C MET A 324 -9.48 1.45 11.15
N SER A 325 -8.81 1.08 12.25
CA SER A 325 -8.93 1.78 13.52
C SER A 325 -7.57 2.30 13.98
N PHE A 326 -7.58 3.50 14.51
CA PHE A 326 -6.40 4.17 15.03
C PHE A 326 -6.66 4.68 16.45
N LEU A 327 -5.69 4.47 17.33
CA LEU A 327 -5.66 5.12 18.63
C LEU A 327 -4.99 6.49 18.50
N ALA A 328 -5.60 7.52 19.04
CA ALA A 328 -5.15 8.89 18.87
C ALA A 328 -4.90 9.59 20.21
N GLY A 329 -3.99 10.55 20.19
CA GLY A 329 -3.62 11.29 21.39
C GLY A 329 -4.36 12.60 21.58
N GLN A 330 -4.84 13.23 20.51
CA GLN A 330 -5.46 14.55 20.58
C GLN A 330 -6.56 14.73 19.53
N HIS A 331 -7.51 15.58 19.89
CA HIS A 331 -8.60 16.01 19.02
C HIS A 331 -8.64 17.54 18.97
N GLU A 332 -8.65 18.12 17.78
CA GLU A 332 -8.68 19.55 17.51
C GLU A 332 -9.81 19.87 16.54
N THR A 333 -10.62 20.86 16.85
CA THR A 333 -11.62 21.39 15.92
C THR A 333 -11.20 22.78 15.44
N ARG A 334 -11.34 23.03 14.15
CA ARG A 334 -11.09 24.34 13.53
C ARG A 334 -12.34 24.89 12.89
N THR A 335 -12.64 26.14 13.20
CA THR A 335 -13.69 26.88 12.52
C THR A 335 -13.22 27.35 11.15
N ALA A 336 -14.14 27.70 10.26
CA ALA A 336 -13.82 28.29 8.96
C ALA A 336 -12.90 29.51 9.05
N ALA A 337 -13.03 30.32 10.11
CA ALA A 337 -12.17 31.50 10.32
C ALA A 337 -10.71 31.15 10.65
N GLN A 338 -10.46 29.98 11.21
CA GLN A 338 -9.11 29.48 11.49
C GLN A 338 -8.46 28.83 10.27
N GLY A 339 -9.29 28.44 9.30
CA GLY A 339 -8.86 27.74 8.09
C GLY A 339 -8.33 26.32 8.34
N LEU A 340 -8.07 25.61 7.27
CA LEU A 340 -7.46 24.29 7.29
C LEU A 340 -5.96 24.37 7.70
N LYS A 341 -5.41 23.29 8.24
CA LYS A 341 -3.96 23.19 8.44
C LYS A 341 -3.23 23.31 7.10
N ALA A 342 -2.00 23.84 7.14
CA ALA A 342 -1.16 23.97 5.95
C ALA A 342 -0.92 22.61 5.27
N GLY A 343 -0.60 22.64 3.99
CA GLY A 343 -0.26 21.47 3.20
C GLY A 343 -0.98 21.41 1.86
N THR A 344 -0.53 20.49 1.02
CA THR A 344 -1.15 20.20 -0.28
C THR A 344 -2.22 19.14 -0.13
N ARG A 345 -3.28 19.24 -0.94
CA ARG A 345 -4.41 18.30 -0.96
C ARG A 345 -4.60 17.81 -2.38
N PRO A 346 -3.82 16.79 -2.78
CA PRO A 346 -3.94 16.24 -4.13
C PRO A 346 -5.35 15.67 -4.34
N GLN A 347 -5.81 15.73 -5.58
CA GLN A 347 -6.93 14.93 -6.03
C GLN A 347 -6.37 13.58 -6.47
N ILE A 348 -6.98 12.49 -6.03
CA ILE A 348 -6.66 11.15 -6.53
C ILE A 348 -7.70 10.80 -7.58
N ALA A 349 -7.25 10.19 -8.68
CA ALA A 349 -8.17 9.67 -9.67
C ALA A 349 -9.03 8.56 -9.04
N GLU A 350 -10.30 8.55 -9.39
CA GLU A 350 -11.20 7.47 -9.00
C GLU A 350 -10.64 6.12 -9.50
N ALA A 351 -10.57 5.15 -8.62
CA ALA A 351 -10.11 3.80 -8.93
C ALA A 351 -11.25 2.81 -8.69
N ASP A 352 -11.34 1.80 -9.54
CA ASP A 352 -12.32 0.73 -9.40
C ASP A 352 -12.08 -0.04 -8.10
N ALA A 353 -13.18 -0.31 -7.38
CA ALA A 353 -13.13 -1.13 -6.18
C ALA A 353 -12.99 -2.61 -6.53
N PHE A 354 -12.16 -3.33 -5.79
CA PHE A 354 -12.05 -4.79 -5.94
C PHE A 354 -13.32 -5.48 -5.51
N ASN A 355 -13.71 -6.51 -6.25
CA ASN A 355 -14.92 -7.27 -5.98
C ASN A 355 -14.65 -8.78 -5.99
N ALA A 356 -15.51 -9.51 -5.28
CA ALA A 356 -15.36 -10.95 -5.12
C ALA A 356 -15.69 -11.77 -6.40
N ALA A 357 -16.31 -11.16 -7.40
CA ALA A 357 -16.69 -11.87 -8.62
C ALA A 357 -15.56 -11.92 -9.65
N ASN A 358 -14.85 -10.80 -9.85
CA ASN A 358 -13.84 -10.65 -10.88
C ASN A 358 -12.41 -10.69 -10.33
N ASP A 359 -12.17 -10.09 -9.16
CA ASP A 359 -10.82 -9.84 -8.67
C ASP A 359 -10.36 -10.89 -7.65
N VAL A 360 -11.28 -11.43 -6.85
CA VAL A 360 -11.00 -12.50 -5.87
C VAL A 360 -11.75 -13.77 -6.25
N ALA A 361 -11.27 -14.47 -7.26
CA ALA A 361 -11.93 -15.70 -7.76
C ALA A 361 -11.82 -16.89 -6.80
N ARG A 362 -10.84 -16.90 -5.89
CA ARG A 362 -10.60 -18.04 -5.01
C ARG A 362 -9.77 -17.69 -3.78
N ILE A 363 -10.24 -18.14 -2.62
CA ILE A 363 -9.43 -18.22 -1.41
C ILE A 363 -9.02 -19.67 -1.21
N ASN A 364 -7.71 -19.94 -1.20
CA ASN A 364 -7.17 -21.27 -0.97
C ASN A 364 -6.58 -21.35 0.44
N LEU A 365 -7.13 -22.21 1.25
CA LEU A 365 -6.53 -22.62 2.50
C LEU A 365 -5.86 -23.98 2.29
N SER A 366 -4.55 -24.07 2.41
CA SER A 366 -3.81 -25.33 2.27
C SER A 366 -3.04 -25.66 3.53
N VAL A 367 -3.09 -26.95 3.92
CA VAL A 367 -2.16 -27.49 4.91
C VAL A 367 -0.85 -27.78 4.19
N ILE A 368 0.23 -27.26 4.74
CA ILE A 368 1.56 -27.50 4.20
C ILE A 368 2.13 -28.75 4.87
N ASP A 369 2.29 -29.79 4.08
CA ASP A 369 3.12 -30.92 4.51
C ASP A 369 4.60 -30.47 4.48
N PRO A 370 5.28 -30.41 5.62
CA PRO A 370 6.68 -29.99 5.67
C PRO A 370 7.63 -30.98 4.97
N THR A 371 7.15 -32.19 4.63
CA THR A 371 7.96 -33.23 4.00
C THR A 371 7.81 -33.29 2.49
N THR A 372 6.68 -32.90 1.94
CA THR A 372 6.40 -33.00 0.50
C THR A 372 6.30 -31.67 -0.23
N SER A 373 6.23 -30.56 0.50
CA SER A 373 6.00 -29.19 -0.02
C SER A 373 4.82 -29.05 -1.00
N THR A 374 4.03 -30.08 -1.19
CA THR A 374 2.87 -30.07 -2.05
C THR A 374 1.67 -29.54 -1.27
N PRO A 375 1.05 -28.42 -1.66
CA PRO A 375 -0.15 -27.97 -0.98
C PRO A 375 -1.29 -28.96 -1.23
N SER A 376 -1.83 -29.50 -0.15
CA SER A 376 -3.08 -30.25 -0.18
C SER A 376 -4.22 -29.24 -0.22
N ASN A 377 -4.91 -29.13 -1.34
CA ASN A 377 -6.07 -28.24 -1.47
C ASN A 377 -7.22 -28.82 -0.66
N LEU A 378 -7.60 -28.13 0.40
CA LEU A 378 -8.90 -28.36 1.05
C LEU A 378 -9.96 -27.68 0.18
N PHE A 379 -10.84 -28.46 -0.41
CA PHE A 379 -12.02 -27.94 -1.11
C PHE A 379 -13.01 -27.41 -0.08
N ALA A 380 -13.05 -26.10 0.09
CA ALA A 380 -14.14 -25.43 0.77
C ALA A 380 -14.62 -24.28 -0.12
N TYR A 381 -15.90 -24.20 -0.39
CA TYR A 381 -16.51 -22.98 -0.90
C TYR A 381 -16.61 -22.02 0.28
N ILE A 382 -15.74 -21.02 0.30
CA ILE A 382 -15.75 -19.98 1.31
C ILE A 382 -16.77 -18.93 0.83
N GLN A 383 -17.82 -18.73 1.62
CA GLN A 383 -18.83 -17.70 1.32
C GLN A 383 -18.41 -16.33 1.86
N GLU A 384 -17.64 -16.33 2.92
CA GLU A 384 -17.08 -15.11 3.52
C GLU A 384 -15.71 -15.41 4.14
N GLY A 385 -14.88 -14.43 4.18
CA GLY A 385 -13.57 -14.49 4.84
C GLY A 385 -13.15 -13.12 5.33
N SER A 386 -12.38 -13.09 6.41
CA SER A 386 -11.75 -11.86 6.87
C SER A 386 -10.30 -12.09 7.27
N ILE A 387 -9.48 -11.08 7.08
CA ILE A 387 -8.08 -11.05 7.53
C ILE A 387 -7.95 -9.85 8.46
N SER A 388 -7.59 -10.10 9.72
CA SER A 388 -7.40 -9.04 10.71
C SER A 388 -5.95 -8.96 11.17
N ILE A 389 -5.49 -7.74 11.37
CA ILE A 389 -4.23 -7.40 12.04
C ILE A 389 -4.59 -6.57 13.25
N ASN A 390 -4.26 -7.06 14.45
CA ASN A 390 -4.48 -6.31 15.68
C ASN A 390 -3.14 -6.11 16.39
N ASN A 391 -2.74 -4.87 16.57
CA ASN A 391 -1.48 -4.49 17.19
C ASN A 391 -1.52 -4.51 18.72
N ASN A 392 -2.66 -4.83 19.33
CA ASN A 392 -2.86 -4.89 20.78
C ASN A 392 -2.31 -3.68 21.52
N LEU A 393 -2.52 -2.50 20.95
CA LEU A 393 -2.09 -1.24 21.54
C LEU A 393 -3.08 -0.80 22.64
N SER A 394 -2.55 -0.23 23.69
CA SER A 394 -3.34 0.50 24.67
C SER A 394 -2.95 1.97 24.64
N TYR A 395 -3.86 2.84 25.06
CA TYR A 395 -3.64 4.28 25.08
C TYR A 395 -2.36 4.68 25.82
N ASN A 396 -2.09 4.07 26.96
CA ASN A 396 -0.88 4.35 27.75
C ASN A 396 0.43 3.92 27.09
N ASN A 397 0.37 3.02 26.09
CA ASN A 397 1.53 2.54 25.35
C ASN A 397 1.65 3.20 23.97
N ALA A 398 0.52 3.66 23.43
CA ALA A 398 0.47 4.25 22.10
C ALA A 398 0.95 5.70 22.09
N VAL A 399 0.49 6.48 23.05
CA VAL A 399 0.80 7.91 23.16
C VAL A 399 0.81 8.33 24.62
N SER A 400 1.90 8.91 25.07
CA SER A 400 1.93 9.60 26.35
C SER A 400 1.28 10.98 26.16
N ALA A 401 -0.05 11.03 26.22
CA ALA A 401 -0.82 12.25 25.97
C ALA A 401 -0.64 13.34 27.04
N LEU A 402 -0.07 13.00 28.18
CA LEU A 402 0.10 13.91 29.31
C LEU A 402 1.56 14.07 29.75
N GLY A 403 2.51 13.61 28.96
CA GLY A 403 3.93 13.57 29.31
C GLY A 403 4.82 14.34 28.35
N ALA A 404 4.42 15.55 27.94
CA ALA A 404 5.34 16.48 27.28
C ALA A 404 5.33 17.81 28.03
#